data_5316c53d0270880ce8ee2fb550c9f4a5
#
_entry.id   5316c53d0270880ce8ee2fb550c9f4a5
#
_cell.length_a   1.000
_cell.length_b   1.000
_cell.length_c   1.000
_cell.angle_alpha   90.00
_cell.angle_beta   90.00
_cell.angle_gamma   90.00
#
_symmetry.space_group_name_H-M   'P 1'
#
loop_
_entity.id
_entity.type
_entity.pdbx_description
1 polymer ?
#
loop_
_entity_poly.entity_id
_entity_poly.type
_entity_poly.pdbx_seq_one_letter_code
_entity_poly.pdbx_strand_id
1 'polypeptide(L)'
;MIKEFAFGLANRHHFGDVHDIEKWAGMAQDTFMSLWDYDGHVIDYVKEKGTLASYDGMLYMPDEFLLDVDGENPDKARQKTIGLGILLDDLCIPYQSYFSGTGFHLGIPGSAFRW
;
A
#
# COMPACT_ATOMS: atom_id res chain seq x y z
N MET A 1 9.90 -8.46 9.15
CA MET A 1 9.48 -7.79 7.92
C MET A 1 9.51 -6.30 8.13
N ILE A 2 10.07 -5.59 7.19
CA ILE A 2 10.37 -4.16 7.35
C ILE A 2 9.48 -3.36 6.42
N LYS A 3 8.80 -2.35 6.99
CA LYS A 3 8.04 -1.36 6.24
C LYS A 3 8.85 -0.09 6.05
N GLU A 4 8.67 0.56 4.91
CA GLU A 4 9.12 1.93 4.72
C GLU A 4 8.01 2.90 5.13
N PHE A 5 8.38 3.96 5.84
CA PHE A 5 7.47 5.05 6.19
C PHE A 5 7.95 6.34 5.54
N ALA A 6 7.00 7.20 5.20
CA ALA A 6 7.29 8.51 4.64
C ALA A 6 6.38 9.55 5.28
N PHE A 7 6.94 10.73 5.56
CA PHE A 7 6.23 11.88 6.11
C PHE A 7 6.06 12.92 5.01
N GLY A 8 4.98 12.84 4.26
CA GLY A 8 4.84 13.55 3.01
C GLY A 8 5.60 12.87 1.88
N LEU A 9 5.49 13.40 0.67
CA LEU A 9 6.06 12.77 -0.53
C LEU A 9 7.59 12.80 -0.59
N ALA A 10 8.22 13.75 0.10
CA ALA A 10 9.67 13.98 -0.01
C ALA A 10 10.48 13.39 1.14
N ASN A 11 9.87 13.18 2.30
CA ASN A 11 10.59 12.71 3.49
C ASN A 11 10.40 11.20 3.65
N ARG A 12 11.17 10.45 2.88
CA ARG A 12 11.10 8.99 2.76
C ARG A 12 12.24 8.29 3.50
N HIS A 13 12.24 6.97 3.39
CA HIS A 13 13.30 6.07 3.87
C HIS A 13 13.43 5.97 5.39
N HIS A 14 12.29 6.04 6.08
CA HIS A 14 12.20 5.66 7.48
C HIS A 14 11.70 4.21 7.55
N PHE A 15 12.40 3.36 8.27
CA PHE A 15 12.11 1.91 8.28
C PHE A 15 11.71 1.45 9.67
N GLY A 16 10.83 0.49 9.72
CA GLY A 16 10.39 -0.12 10.96
C GLY A 16 9.39 -1.25 10.72
N ASP A 17 8.80 -1.71 11.81
CA ASP A 17 7.74 -2.70 11.82
C ASP A 17 6.39 -2.04 11.54
N VAL A 18 5.39 -2.83 11.10
CA VAL A 18 4.04 -2.31 10.87
C VAL A 18 3.44 -1.63 12.11
N HIS A 19 3.80 -2.11 13.31
CA HIS A 19 3.31 -1.52 14.55
C HIS A 19 3.91 -0.14 14.85
N ASP A 20 5.00 0.23 14.19
CA ASP A 20 5.60 1.55 14.34
C ASP A 20 4.76 2.67 13.69
N ILE A 21 3.71 2.34 12.97
CA ILE A 21 2.83 3.33 12.35
C ILE A 21 2.23 4.29 13.39
N GLU A 22 1.92 3.79 14.57
CA GLU A 22 1.39 4.64 15.65
C GLU A 22 2.41 5.70 16.09
N LYS A 23 3.69 5.31 16.13
CA LYS A 23 4.80 6.20 16.44
C LYS A 23 4.95 7.31 15.39
N TRP A 24 4.80 6.94 14.12
CA TRP A 24 5.05 7.86 13.00
C TRP A 24 3.83 8.70 12.62
N ALA A 25 2.61 8.21 12.87
CA ALA A 25 1.37 8.84 12.42
C ALA A 25 1.15 10.28 12.92
N GLY A 26 1.75 10.65 14.04
CA GLY A 26 1.64 12.00 14.58
C GLY A 26 2.72 12.99 14.12
N MET A 27 3.66 12.55 13.29
CA MET A 27 4.85 13.34 12.96
C MET A 27 4.67 14.24 11.74
N ALA A 28 3.66 14.00 10.93
CA ALA A 28 3.37 14.80 9.75
C ALA A 28 1.88 14.74 9.42
N GLN A 29 1.42 15.69 8.61
CA GLN A 29 0.03 15.71 8.15
C GLN A 29 -0.32 14.47 7.36
N ASP A 30 0.57 14.06 6.45
CA ASP A 30 0.41 12.85 5.64
C ASP A 30 1.53 11.88 5.97
N THR A 31 1.16 10.72 6.51
CA THR A 31 2.09 9.63 6.79
C THR A 31 1.74 8.46 5.89
N PHE A 32 2.74 7.94 5.19
CA PHE A 32 2.60 6.82 4.27
C PHE A 32 3.37 5.62 4.77
N MET A 33 2.86 4.44 4.52
CA MET A 33 3.53 3.19 4.81
C MET A 33 3.59 2.36 3.53
N SER A 34 4.72 1.71 3.26
CA SER A 34 4.85 0.88 2.08
C SER A 34 3.85 -0.28 2.12
N LEU A 35 3.33 -0.60 0.94
CA LEU A 35 2.47 -1.76 0.76
C LEU A 35 3.26 -3.05 0.93
N TRP A 36 4.46 -3.10 0.36
CA TRP A 36 5.38 -4.24 0.41
C TRP A 36 6.15 -4.27 1.71
N ASP A 37 6.58 -5.46 2.09
CA ASP A 37 7.59 -5.65 3.13
C ASP A 37 8.94 -5.88 2.49
N TYR A 38 9.97 -5.34 3.13
CA TYR A 38 11.36 -5.49 2.72
C TYR A 38 12.07 -6.48 3.63
N ASP A 39 13.13 -7.11 3.11
CA ASP A 39 14.04 -7.89 3.94
C ASP A 39 14.98 -6.98 4.74
N GLY A 40 15.77 -7.57 5.65
CA GLY A 40 16.67 -6.82 6.53
C GLY A 40 17.79 -6.07 5.83
N HIS A 41 18.09 -6.40 4.57
CA HIS A 41 19.12 -5.76 3.77
C HIS A 41 18.75 -4.30 3.37
N VAL A 42 17.46 -3.95 3.39
CA VAL A 42 16.98 -2.65 2.91
C VAL A 42 17.63 -1.47 3.63
N ILE A 43 17.81 -1.58 4.94
CA ILE A 43 18.37 -0.48 5.75
C ILE A 43 19.81 -0.18 5.33
N ASP A 44 20.62 -1.20 5.19
CA ASP A 44 22.01 -1.04 4.77
C ASP A 44 22.12 -0.57 3.33
N TYR A 45 21.25 -1.08 2.45
CA TYR A 45 21.20 -0.66 1.05
C TYR A 45 20.91 0.84 0.94
N VAL A 46 19.92 1.35 1.66
CA VAL A 46 19.57 2.79 1.61
C VAL A 46 20.64 3.66 2.24
N LYS A 47 21.30 3.19 3.31
CA LYS A 47 22.45 3.90 3.88
C LYS A 47 23.59 4.06 2.88
N GLU A 48 23.83 3.05 2.07
CA GLU A 48 24.89 3.06 1.07
C GLU A 48 24.51 3.82 -0.19
N LYS A 49 23.32 3.58 -0.73
CA LYS A 49 22.86 4.11 -2.03
C LYS A 49 22.08 5.41 -1.95
N GLY A 50 21.48 5.73 -0.81
CA GLY A 50 20.64 6.90 -0.63
C GLY A 50 19.29 6.83 -1.32
N THR A 51 18.93 5.70 -1.91
CA THR A 51 17.68 5.49 -2.65
C THR A 51 17.28 4.03 -2.63
N LEU A 52 16.00 3.75 -2.90
CA LEU A 52 15.50 2.40 -3.14
C LEU A 52 15.53 1.99 -4.61
N ALA A 53 15.94 2.88 -5.52
CA ALA A 53 16.04 2.56 -6.93
C ALA A 53 16.97 1.37 -7.15
N SER A 54 16.52 0.42 -7.96
CA SER A 54 17.27 -0.81 -8.26
C SER A 54 17.59 -1.66 -7.03
N TYR A 55 16.71 -1.64 -6.02
CA TYR A 55 16.86 -2.47 -4.83
C TYR A 55 17.04 -3.94 -5.22
N ASP A 56 18.06 -4.58 -4.68
CA ASP A 56 18.49 -5.94 -5.03
C ASP A 56 18.08 -7.01 -4.00
N GLY A 57 17.41 -6.62 -2.93
CA GLY A 57 16.92 -7.55 -1.90
C GLY A 57 15.54 -8.12 -2.22
N MET A 58 14.97 -8.80 -1.25
CA MET A 58 13.67 -9.44 -1.37
C MET A 58 12.55 -8.47 -1.00
N LEU A 59 11.50 -8.46 -1.82
CA LEU A 59 10.23 -7.80 -1.52
C LEU A 59 9.18 -8.88 -1.28
N TYR A 60 8.42 -8.71 -0.21
CA TYR A 60 7.34 -9.63 0.13
C TYR A 60 6.01 -8.96 -0.16
N MET A 61 5.16 -9.65 -0.92
CA MET A 61 3.83 -9.15 -1.24
C MET A 61 2.96 -9.10 0.01
N PRO A 62 2.08 -8.11 0.12
CA PRO A 62 1.05 -8.14 1.14
C PRO A 62 0.12 -9.33 0.91
N ASP A 63 -0.55 -9.77 1.98
CA ASP A 63 -1.57 -10.83 1.87
C ASP A 63 -2.88 -10.31 1.25
N GLU A 64 -2.79 -9.26 0.46
CA GLU A 64 -3.91 -8.60 -0.17
C GLU A 64 -3.45 -7.92 -1.45
N PHE A 65 -4.17 -8.16 -2.53
CA PHE A 65 -3.95 -7.44 -3.78
C PHE A 65 -4.80 -6.17 -3.78
N LEU A 66 -4.15 -5.00 -3.86
CA LEU A 66 -4.83 -3.72 -3.85
C LEU A 66 -4.98 -3.14 -5.24
N LEU A 67 -6.22 -2.77 -5.58
CA LEU A 67 -6.56 -1.96 -6.74
C LEU A 67 -6.77 -0.52 -6.28
N ASP A 68 -6.03 0.40 -6.87
CA ASP A 68 -6.19 1.83 -6.61
C ASP A 68 -7.16 2.43 -7.62
N VAL A 69 -8.29 2.96 -7.12
CA VAL A 69 -9.37 3.46 -7.97
C VAL A 69 -9.44 4.97 -7.83
N ASP A 70 -9.05 5.66 -8.90
CA ASP A 70 -9.07 7.10 -8.98
C ASP A 70 -10.18 7.59 -9.92
N GLY A 71 -10.56 8.86 -9.75
CA GLY A 71 -11.48 9.57 -10.62
C GLY A 71 -11.21 11.06 -10.58
N GLU A 72 -11.87 11.81 -11.44
CA GLU A 72 -11.78 13.28 -11.51
C GLU A 72 -12.18 13.94 -10.18
N ASN A 73 -13.06 13.27 -9.45
CA ASN A 73 -13.52 13.69 -8.13
C ASN A 73 -13.93 12.44 -7.33
N PRO A 74 -14.19 12.57 -6.01
CA PRO A 74 -14.57 11.42 -5.17
C PRO A 74 -15.81 10.68 -5.64
N ASP A 75 -16.81 11.38 -6.20
CA ASP A 75 -18.03 10.73 -6.70
C ASP A 75 -17.74 9.84 -7.92
N LYS A 76 -16.88 10.28 -8.83
CA LYS A 76 -16.46 9.48 -9.98
C LYS A 76 -15.66 8.26 -9.56
N ALA A 77 -14.74 8.42 -8.62
CA ALA A 77 -13.99 7.32 -8.05
C ALA A 77 -14.93 6.30 -7.38
N ARG A 78 -15.92 6.77 -6.63
CA ARG A 78 -16.92 5.93 -5.99
C ARG A 78 -17.73 5.13 -7.01
N GLN A 79 -18.19 5.76 -8.10
CA GLN A 79 -18.92 5.07 -9.15
C GLN A 79 -18.10 3.96 -9.81
N LYS A 80 -16.84 4.21 -10.08
CA LYS A 80 -15.92 3.19 -10.60
C LYS A 80 -15.73 2.04 -9.62
N THR A 81 -15.59 2.35 -8.33
CA THR A 81 -15.45 1.35 -7.26
C THR A 81 -16.67 0.45 -7.17
N ILE A 82 -17.89 1.04 -7.24
CA ILE A 82 -19.14 0.28 -7.22
C ILE A 82 -19.19 -0.67 -8.45
N GLY A 83 -18.84 -0.18 -9.63
CA GLY A 83 -18.82 -0.97 -10.86
C GLY A 83 -17.85 -2.16 -10.77
N LEU A 84 -16.65 -1.93 -10.25
CA LEU A 84 -15.67 -2.99 -10.01
C LEU A 84 -16.17 -4.00 -8.98
N GLY A 85 -16.80 -3.53 -7.90
CA GLY A 85 -17.37 -4.39 -6.87
C GLY A 85 -18.44 -5.33 -7.43
N ILE A 86 -19.31 -4.81 -8.29
CA ILE A 86 -20.33 -5.62 -8.96
C ILE A 86 -19.67 -6.70 -9.82
N LEU A 87 -18.63 -6.35 -10.58
CA LEU A 87 -17.91 -7.30 -11.41
C LEU A 87 -17.25 -8.39 -10.54
N LEU A 88 -16.60 -8.01 -9.44
CA LEU A 88 -15.98 -8.97 -8.53
C LEU A 88 -17.02 -9.89 -7.88
N ASP A 89 -18.18 -9.36 -7.50
CA ASP A 89 -19.29 -10.15 -6.96
C ASP A 89 -19.79 -11.17 -7.99
N ASP A 90 -19.95 -10.76 -9.24
CA ASP A 90 -20.36 -11.65 -10.34
C ASP A 90 -19.36 -12.78 -10.58
N LEU A 91 -18.07 -12.49 -10.35
CA LEU A 91 -17.00 -13.47 -10.47
C LEU A 91 -16.75 -14.28 -9.19
N CYS A 92 -17.54 -14.04 -8.14
CA CYS A 92 -17.39 -14.66 -6.82
C CYS A 92 -15.99 -14.42 -6.20
N ILE A 93 -15.41 -13.26 -6.45
CA ILE A 93 -14.14 -12.86 -5.88
C ILE A 93 -14.39 -11.99 -4.64
N PRO A 94 -13.94 -12.40 -3.45
CA PRO A 94 -14.10 -11.60 -2.25
C PRO A 94 -13.23 -10.35 -2.30
N TYR A 95 -13.72 -9.25 -1.73
CA TYR A 95 -12.95 -8.00 -1.65
C TYR A 95 -13.42 -7.16 -0.48
N GLN A 96 -12.57 -6.19 -0.10
CA GLN A 96 -12.94 -5.10 0.80
C GLN A 96 -12.66 -3.77 0.11
N SER A 97 -13.47 -2.76 0.40
CA SER A 97 -13.26 -1.42 -0.11
C SER A 97 -12.82 -0.48 1.00
N TYR A 98 -11.87 0.41 0.67
CA TYR A 98 -11.31 1.39 1.59
C TYR A 98 -11.39 2.76 0.93
N PHE A 99 -11.77 3.77 1.70
CA PHE A 99 -11.72 5.16 1.23
C PHE A 99 -10.34 5.73 1.52
N SER A 100 -9.65 6.22 0.47
CA SER A 100 -8.28 6.72 0.58
C SER A 100 -8.18 8.23 0.87
N GLY A 101 -9.32 8.92 0.99
CA GLY A 101 -9.38 10.37 1.15
C GLY A 101 -9.72 11.10 -0.15
N THR A 102 -9.19 10.67 -1.27
CA THR A 102 -9.47 11.23 -2.61
C THR A 102 -10.04 10.20 -3.57
N GLY A 103 -9.83 8.93 -3.30
CA GLY A 103 -10.32 7.82 -4.12
C GLY A 103 -10.62 6.61 -3.25
N PHE A 104 -10.53 5.42 -3.83
CA PHE A 104 -10.83 4.17 -3.15
C PHE A 104 -9.77 3.13 -3.46
N HIS A 105 -9.56 2.23 -2.50
CA HIS A 105 -8.80 1.00 -2.72
C HIS A 105 -9.74 -0.19 -2.61
N LEU A 106 -9.59 -1.15 -3.51
CA LEU A 106 -10.24 -2.46 -3.39
C LEU A 106 -9.18 -3.49 -3.06
N GLY A 107 -9.35 -4.17 -1.93
CA GLY A 107 -8.44 -5.22 -1.48
C GLY A 107 -9.00 -6.60 -1.77
N ILE A 108 -8.26 -7.41 -2.53
CA ILE A 108 -8.61 -8.81 -2.80
C ILE A 108 -7.66 -9.67 -1.97
N PRO A 109 -8.17 -10.52 -1.04
CA PRO A 109 -7.30 -11.32 -0.20
C PRO A 109 -6.46 -12.30 -1.02
N GLY A 110 -5.22 -12.56 -0.58
CA GLY A 110 -4.31 -13.46 -1.26
C GLY A 110 -4.88 -14.86 -1.46
N SER A 111 -5.76 -15.30 -0.55
CA SER A 111 -6.45 -16.58 -0.66
C SER A 111 -7.31 -16.73 -1.93
N ALA A 112 -7.75 -15.62 -2.53
CA ALA A 112 -8.52 -15.64 -3.78
C ALA A 112 -7.68 -16.06 -4.99
N PHE A 113 -6.36 -16.02 -4.88
CA PHE A 113 -5.42 -16.37 -5.96
C PHE A 113 -4.83 -17.77 -5.81
N ARG A 114 -5.41 -18.62 -4.98
CA ARG A 114 -4.96 -20.00 -4.84
C ARG A 114 -5.42 -20.82 -6.05
N TRP A 115 -4.50 -21.53 -6.61
CA TRP A 115 -4.70 -22.53 -7.63
C TRP A 115 -4.07 -23.87 -7.24
#